data_75bdbc4ae8e8b6b8ab45e2d43cdcbc19
#
_entry.id   75bdbc4ae8e8b6b8ab45e2d43cdcbc19
#
_cell.length_a   1.000
_cell.length_b   1.000
_cell.length_c   1.000
_cell.angle_alpha   90.00
_cell.angle_beta   90.00
_cell.angle_gamma   90.00
#
_symmetry.space_group_name_H-M   'P 1'
#
loop_
_entity.id
_entity.type
_entity.pdbx_description
1 polymer ?
#
loop_
_entity_poly.entity_id
_entity_poly.type
_entity_poly.pdbx_seq_one_letter_code
_entity_poly.pdbx_strand_id
1 'polypeptide(L)'
;HGNMPRQFETMVKRHGAMVAKGRLNAVQFDALFTDGLYEKICAPAVRLALKLRDGLAAKGYRFAIDSPTNQQFIIVENSRLPELGSKVAYSFIEKYDAEHTVIRLATSWATTEEQVDELLNIL
;
A
#
# COMPACT_ATOMS: atom_id res chain seq x y z
N HIS A 1 -10.35 -21.89 -32.12
CA HIS A 1 -10.75 -20.47 -31.95
C HIS A 1 -12.20 -20.19 -32.40
N GLY A 2 -13.07 -21.19 -32.44
CA GLY A 2 -14.44 -21.11 -32.99
C GLY A 2 -15.46 -20.33 -32.18
N ASN A 3 -15.14 -19.85 -30.96
CA ASN A 3 -16.08 -19.18 -30.06
C ASN A 3 -15.78 -17.69 -29.84
N MET A 4 -14.93 -17.07 -30.67
CA MET A 4 -14.65 -15.63 -30.57
C MET A 4 -15.87 -14.83 -31.04
N PRO A 5 -16.34 -13.84 -30.29
CA PRO A 5 -17.42 -12.96 -30.72
C PRO A 5 -17.07 -12.25 -32.04
N ARG A 6 -18.06 -12.03 -32.89
CA ARG A 6 -17.89 -11.11 -34.02
C ARG A 6 -17.45 -9.75 -33.48
N GLN A 7 -16.48 -9.13 -34.13
CA GLN A 7 -15.92 -7.82 -33.74
C GLN A 7 -15.13 -7.82 -32.40
N PHE A 8 -14.57 -9.00 -32.02
CA PHE A 8 -13.78 -9.12 -30.80
C PHE A 8 -12.70 -8.03 -30.66
N GLU A 9 -11.92 -7.79 -31.72
CA GLU A 9 -10.88 -6.73 -31.70
C GLU A 9 -11.46 -5.32 -31.49
N THR A 10 -12.62 -5.02 -32.05
CA THR A 10 -13.32 -3.76 -31.86
C THR A 10 -13.75 -3.60 -30.41
N MET A 11 -14.24 -4.67 -29.79
CA MET A 11 -14.61 -4.68 -28.37
C MET A 11 -13.40 -4.48 -27.49
N VAL A 12 -12.28 -5.15 -27.77
CA VAL A 12 -11.01 -4.99 -27.03
C VAL A 12 -10.51 -3.55 -27.11
N LYS A 13 -10.54 -2.94 -28.30
CA LYS A 13 -10.16 -1.52 -28.50
C LYS A 13 -11.08 -0.58 -27.74
N ARG A 14 -12.39 -0.80 -27.81
CA ARG A 14 -13.40 0.02 -27.12
C ARG A 14 -13.20 0.05 -25.60
N HIS A 15 -12.75 -1.06 -25.01
CA HIS A 15 -12.48 -1.17 -23.59
C HIS A 15 -11.03 -0.77 -23.19
N GLY A 16 -10.26 -0.22 -24.13
CA GLY A 16 -8.86 0.19 -23.86
C GLY A 16 -7.90 -0.97 -23.61
N ALA A 17 -8.31 -2.20 -23.91
CA ALA A 17 -7.52 -3.40 -23.60
C ALA A 17 -6.51 -3.78 -24.70
N MET A 18 -6.53 -3.09 -25.86
CA MET A 18 -5.54 -3.31 -26.92
C MET A 18 -4.31 -2.45 -26.68
N VAL A 19 -3.38 -2.96 -25.91
CA VAL A 19 -2.09 -2.31 -25.61
C VAL A 19 -0.94 -3.07 -26.29
N ALA A 20 0.14 -2.34 -26.66
CA ALA A 20 1.25 -2.88 -27.44
C ALA A 20 1.90 -4.14 -26.81
N LYS A 21 1.91 -4.22 -25.48
CA LYS A 21 2.46 -5.34 -24.71
C LYS A 21 1.44 -5.98 -23.78
N GLY A 22 0.19 -6.07 -24.20
CA GLY A 22 -0.91 -6.63 -23.41
C GLY A 22 -0.65 -8.02 -22.86
N ARG A 23 0.12 -8.86 -23.57
CA ARG A 23 0.52 -10.17 -23.07
C ARG A 23 1.32 -10.11 -21.79
N LEU A 24 2.22 -9.13 -21.62
CA LEU A 24 3.01 -8.99 -20.38
C LEU A 24 2.09 -8.69 -19.19
N ASN A 25 1.11 -7.81 -19.38
CA ASN A 25 0.12 -7.54 -18.35
C ASN A 25 -0.74 -8.77 -18.06
N ALA A 26 -1.21 -9.46 -19.11
CA ALA A 26 -2.04 -10.64 -18.96
C ALA A 26 -1.33 -11.77 -18.19
N VAL A 27 -0.05 -12.02 -18.46
CA VAL A 27 0.74 -13.04 -17.74
C VAL A 27 0.93 -12.67 -16.28
N GLN A 28 1.10 -11.38 -15.96
CA GLN A 28 1.19 -10.93 -14.55
C GLN A 28 -0.14 -11.15 -13.81
N PHE A 29 -1.27 -10.79 -14.45
CA PHE A 29 -2.58 -11.06 -13.87
C PHE A 29 -2.84 -12.56 -13.70
N ASP A 30 -2.56 -13.36 -14.73
CA ASP A 30 -2.72 -14.80 -14.67
C ASP A 30 -1.92 -15.41 -13.53
N ALA A 31 -0.64 -15.04 -13.39
CA ALA A 31 0.21 -15.50 -12.29
C ALA A 31 -0.32 -15.08 -10.92
N LEU A 32 -0.72 -13.80 -10.75
CA LEU A 32 -1.20 -13.27 -9.46
C LEU A 32 -2.51 -13.90 -9.01
N PHE A 33 -3.43 -14.18 -9.95
CA PHE A 33 -4.73 -14.73 -9.61
C PHE A 33 -4.82 -16.26 -9.73
N THR A 34 -3.72 -16.93 -10.06
CA THR A 34 -3.62 -18.38 -10.01
C THR A 34 -3.33 -18.84 -8.58
N ASP A 35 -4.02 -19.88 -8.12
CA ASP A 35 -3.86 -20.54 -6.81
C ASP A 35 -3.92 -19.60 -5.60
N GLY A 36 -4.62 -18.46 -5.72
CA GLY A 36 -4.79 -17.47 -4.65
C GLY A 36 -3.49 -16.76 -4.26
N LEU A 37 -2.52 -16.67 -5.18
CA LEU A 37 -1.22 -16.04 -4.90
C LEU A 37 -1.39 -14.58 -4.44
N TYR A 38 -2.27 -13.81 -5.09
CA TYR A 38 -2.50 -12.41 -4.75
C TYR A 38 -2.89 -12.25 -3.28
N GLU A 39 -3.84 -13.04 -2.81
CA GLU A 39 -4.28 -13.00 -1.41
C GLU A 39 -3.18 -13.42 -0.44
N LYS A 40 -2.42 -14.48 -0.78
CA LYS A 40 -1.30 -14.96 0.04
C LYS A 40 -0.21 -13.91 0.26
N ILE A 41 0.09 -13.09 -0.75
CA ILE A 41 1.12 -12.05 -0.66
C ILE A 41 0.58 -10.74 -0.09
N CYS A 42 -0.70 -10.43 -0.26
CA CYS A 42 -1.28 -9.17 0.22
C CYS A 42 -1.77 -9.25 1.68
N ALA A 43 -2.32 -10.38 2.12
CA ALA A 43 -2.83 -10.51 3.48
C ALA A 43 -1.79 -10.23 4.58
N PRO A 44 -0.53 -10.71 4.51
CA PRO A 44 0.50 -10.35 5.48
C PRO A 44 0.77 -8.84 5.54
N ALA A 45 0.79 -8.16 4.38
CA ALA A 45 1.00 -6.72 4.33
C ALA A 45 -0.09 -5.96 5.09
N VAL A 46 -1.36 -6.29 4.86
CA VAL A 46 -2.49 -5.67 5.57
C VAL A 46 -2.44 -6.00 7.07
N ARG A 47 -2.21 -7.25 7.44
CA ARG A 47 -2.10 -7.66 8.84
C ARG A 47 -1.03 -6.87 9.59
N LEU A 48 0.14 -6.69 8.98
CA LEU A 48 1.25 -5.94 9.58
C LEU A 48 0.96 -4.43 9.66
N ALA A 49 0.25 -3.87 8.69
CA ALA A 49 -0.21 -2.48 8.76
C ALA A 49 -1.22 -2.26 9.89
N LEU A 50 -2.11 -3.20 10.13
CA LEU A 50 -3.05 -3.13 11.25
C LEU A 50 -2.34 -3.29 12.60
N LYS A 51 -1.34 -4.19 12.71
CA LYS A 51 -0.47 -4.28 13.89
C LYS A 51 0.24 -2.93 14.15
N LEU A 52 0.80 -2.32 13.12
CA LEU A 52 1.42 -1.00 13.20
C LEU A 52 0.43 0.07 13.67
N ARG A 53 -0.76 0.10 13.09
CA ARG A 53 -1.84 1.02 13.48
C ARG A 53 -2.16 0.90 14.97
N ASP A 54 -2.38 -0.32 15.44
CA ASP A 54 -2.77 -0.57 16.83
C ASP A 54 -1.65 -0.17 17.80
N GLY A 55 -0.39 -0.43 17.45
CA GLY A 55 0.77 0.01 18.21
C GLY A 55 0.93 1.53 18.25
N LEU A 56 0.71 2.22 17.13
CA LEU A 56 0.71 3.67 17.05
C LEU A 56 -0.42 4.31 17.87
N ALA A 57 -1.62 3.72 17.80
CA ALA A 57 -2.75 4.15 18.61
C ALA A 57 -2.46 4.03 20.11
N ALA A 58 -1.86 2.92 20.55
CA ALA A 58 -1.44 2.73 21.95
C ALA A 58 -0.40 3.76 22.43
N LYS A 59 0.41 4.28 21.51
CA LYS A 59 1.38 5.36 21.76
C LYS A 59 0.77 6.77 21.67
N GLY A 60 -0.53 6.89 21.38
CA GLY A 60 -1.24 8.17 21.33
C GLY A 60 -1.13 8.92 20.01
N TYR A 61 -0.65 8.30 18.94
CA TYR A 61 -0.64 8.92 17.62
C TYR A 61 -2.06 9.13 17.11
N ARG A 62 -2.30 10.29 16.50
CA ARG A 62 -3.56 10.60 15.81
C ARG A 62 -3.47 10.16 14.36
N PHE A 63 -4.57 9.66 13.83
CA PHE A 63 -4.70 9.27 12.43
C PHE A 63 -5.49 10.30 11.65
N ALA A 64 -5.02 10.65 10.47
CA ALA A 64 -5.75 11.52 9.54
C ALA A 64 -6.87 10.75 8.82
N ILE A 65 -6.69 9.44 8.61
CA ILE A 65 -7.63 8.54 7.94
C ILE A 65 -7.66 7.21 8.71
N ASP A 66 -8.83 6.67 8.95
CA ASP A 66 -9.00 5.27 9.38
C ASP A 66 -8.84 4.36 8.15
N SER A 67 -7.66 3.78 8.01
CA SER A 67 -7.29 2.99 6.83
C SER A 67 -7.28 1.49 7.13
N PRO A 68 -8.13 0.69 6.47
CA PRO A 68 -8.11 -0.77 6.57
C PRO A 68 -7.09 -1.41 5.63
N THR A 69 -6.23 -0.63 4.98
CA THR A 69 -5.29 -1.09 3.96
C THR A 69 -3.88 -1.27 4.52
N ASN A 70 -2.93 -1.58 3.65
CA ASN A 70 -1.51 -1.64 3.98
C ASN A 70 -0.85 -0.25 4.17
N GLN A 71 -1.62 0.83 4.20
CA GLN A 71 -1.13 2.19 4.36
C GLN A 71 -1.76 2.84 5.60
N GLN A 72 -0.93 3.42 6.47
CA GLN A 72 -1.37 4.12 7.66
C GLN A 72 -0.98 5.60 7.57
N PHE A 73 -1.90 6.49 7.89
CA PHE A 73 -1.76 7.94 7.74
C PHE A 73 -1.79 8.58 9.13
N ILE A 74 -0.64 9.00 9.63
CA ILE A 74 -0.52 9.57 10.96
C ILE A 74 -0.18 11.06 10.91
N ILE A 75 -0.60 11.78 11.94
CA ILE A 75 -0.32 13.19 12.13
C ILE A 75 0.89 13.30 13.07
N VAL A 76 1.95 13.93 12.60
CA VAL A 76 3.22 14.07 13.31
C VAL A 76 3.59 15.54 13.44
N GLU A 77 4.13 15.93 14.58
CA GLU A 77 4.69 17.28 14.78
C GLU A 77 5.86 17.54 13.83
N ASN A 78 5.87 18.73 13.20
CA ASN A 78 6.92 19.12 12.25
C ASN A 78 8.32 19.07 12.87
N SER A 79 8.43 19.35 14.16
CA SER A 79 9.68 19.30 14.93
C SER A 79 10.31 17.90 14.97
N ARG A 80 9.51 16.83 14.91
CA ARG A 80 9.96 15.43 14.94
C ARG A 80 10.35 14.88 13.57
N LEU A 81 9.93 15.51 12.48
CA LEU A 81 10.14 14.99 11.12
C LEU A 81 11.61 14.81 10.74
N PRO A 82 12.55 15.74 11.08
CA PRO A 82 13.97 15.56 10.73
C PRO A 82 14.59 14.34 11.41
N GLU A 83 14.30 14.12 12.69
CA GLU A 83 14.78 12.94 13.41
C GLU A 83 14.16 11.66 12.87
N LEU A 84 12.86 11.66 12.66
CA LEU A 84 12.14 10.51 12.08
C LEU A 84 12.68 10.16 10.71
N GLY A 85 12.87 11.15 9.83
CA GLY A 85 13.38 10.94 8.47
C GLY A 85 14.82 10.43 8.41
N SER A 86 15.61 10.59 9.49
CA SER A 86 16.94 9.99 9.59
C SER A 86 16.91 8.49 9.87
N LYS A 87 15.81 7.98 10.41
CA LYS A 87 15.66 6.59 10.87
C LYS A 87 14.68 5.78 10.01
N VAL A 88 13.67 6.44 9.45
CA VAL A 88 12.53 5.79 8.79
C VAL A 88 12.20 6.49 7.48
N ALA A 89 12.01 5.71 6.43
CA ALA A 89 11.44 6.21 5.18
C ALA A 89 9.91 6.35 5.31
N TYR A 90 9.40 7.54 5.08
CA TYR A 90 7.96 7.82 5.03
C TYR A 90 7.61 8.68 3.81
N SER A 91 6.33 8.71 3.45
CA SER A 91 5.84 9.62 2.42
C SER A 91 5.18 10.84 3.07
N PHE A 92 5.57 12.03 2.64
CA PHE A 92 4.81 13.25 2.93
C PHE A 92 3.48 13.19 2.16
N ILE A 93 2.39 13.52 2.82
CA ILE A 93 1.05 13.59 2.21
C ILE A 93 0.60 15.04 2.10
N GLU A 94 0.42 15.69 3.24
CA GLU A 94 -0.03 17.09 3.29
C GLU A 94 0.34 17.74 4.63
N LYS A 95 0.27 19.07 4.67
CA LYS A 95 0.29 19.79 5.93
C LYS A 95 -1.07 19.67 6.60
N TYR A 96 -1.10 19.19 7.83
CA TYR A 96 -2.33 19.09 8.61
C TYR A 96 -2.72 20.47 9.18
N ASP A 97 -1.75 21.16 9.77
CA ASP A 97 -1.84 22.54 10.28
C ASP A 97 -0.46 23.21 10.28
N ALA A 98 -0.29 24.33 10.99
CA ALA A 98 0.98 25.04 11.04
C ALA A 98 2.12 24.24 11.69
N GLU A 99 1.80 23.34 12.61
CA GLU A 99 2.76 22.60 13.44
C GLU A 99 2.79 21.10 13.14
N HIS A 100 1.85 20.58 12.34
CA HIS A 100 1.71 19.15 12.09
C HIS A 100 1.66 18.83 10.59
N THR A 101 2.14 17.65 10.28
CA THR A 101 2.15 17.08 8.93
C THR A 101 1.54 15.69 8.95
N VAL A 102 0.74 15.37 7.92
CA VAL A 102 0.29 13.99 7.66
C VAL A 102 1.39 13.27 6.90
N ILE A 103 1.87 12.19 7.47
CA ILE A 103 2.78 11.26 6.79
C ILE A 103 2.13 9.91 6.59
N ARG A 104 2.60 9.17 5.58
CA ARG A 104 2.16 7.81 5.29
C ARG A 104 3.27 6.83 5.58
N LEU A 105 2.93 5.80 6.34
CA LEU A 105 3.70 4.58 6.52
C LEU A 105 3.03 3.46 5.73
N ALA A 106 3.79 2.65 5.03
CA ALA A 106 3.25 1.58 4.19
C ALA A 106 4.01 0.28 4.40
N THR A 107 3.27 -0.81 4.52
CA THR A 107 3.80 -2.17 4.53
C THR A 107 3.67 -2.81 3.15
N SER A 108 4.42 -3.85 2.90
CA SER A 108 4.40 -4.60 1.66
C SER A 108 4.45 -6.11 1.94
N TRP A 109 4.40 -6.91 0.90
CA TRP A 109 4.61 -8.35 0.97
C TRP A 109 5.98 -8.74 1.55
N ALA A 110 6.97 -7.86 1.48
CA ALA A 110 8.32 -8.08 1.98
C ALA A 110 8.53 -7.55 3.41
N THR A 111 7.55 -6.86 3.99
CA THR A 111 7.64 -6.33 5.36
C THR A 111 7.58 -7.49 6.36
N THR A 112 8.46 -7.47 7.37
CA THR A 112 8.48 -8.47 8.45
C THR A 112 7.88 -7.93 9.75
N GLU A 113 7.57 -8.83 10.69
CA GLU A 113 7.07 -8.42 12.01
C GLU A 113 8.12 -7.66 12.80
N GLU A 114 9.37 -8.08 12.71
CA GLU A 114 10.50 -7.46 13.39
C GLU A 114 10.69 -6.01 12.94
N GLN A 115 10.52 -5.73 11.63
CA GLN A 115 10.58 -4.38 11.10
C GLN A 115 9.46 -3.48 11.63
N VAL A 116 8.25 -4.03 11.80
CA VAL A 116 7.13 -3.30 12.41
C VAL A 116 7.40 -3.01 13.89
N ASP A 117 7.92 -3.98 14.63
CA ASP A 117 8.25 -3.83 16.05
C ASP A 117 9.41 -2.83 16.23
N GLU A 118 10.43 -2.87 15.37
CA GLU A 118 11.52 -1.87 15.35
C GLU A 118 10.98 -0.47 15.06
N LEU A 119 10.13 -0.32 14.05
CA LEU A 119 9.49 0.96 13.73
C LEU A 119 8.68 1.50 14.92
N LEU A 120 7.92 0.65 15.59
CA LEU A 120 7.18 1.03 16.80
C LEU A 120 8.11 1.45 17.94
N ASN A 121 9.31 0.93 18.05
CA ASN A 121 10.28 1.35 19.05
C ASN A 121 10.94 2.70 18.71
N ILE A 122 11.02 3.07 17.44
CA ILE A 122 11.54 4.35 16.97
C ILE A 122 10.53 5.49 17.15
N LEU A 123 9.26 5.20 16.94
CA LEU A 123 8.14 6.14 17.05
C LEU A 123 7.64 6.27 18.50
#